data_60b46573d7ff165204ca223ca582ca9a
#
_entry.id   60b46573d7ff165204ca223ca582ca9a
#
_cell.length_a   1.000
_cell.length_b   1.000
_cell.length_c   1.000
_cell.angle_alpha   90.00
_cell.angle_beta   90.00
_cell.angle_gamma   90.00
#
_symmetry.space_group_name_H-M   'P 1'
#
loop_
_entity.id
_entity.type
_entity.pdbx_description
1 polymer ?
#
loop_
_entity_poly.entity_id
_entity_poly.type
_entity_poly.pdbx_seq_one_letter_code
_entity_poly.pdbx_strand_id
1 'polypeptide(L)'
;MSQVSPDGRYVVTTINPVEAGVAPYAGMHNSSGYYTANFADYRFLQVFYLTRGVLAWYNRDSGRLEPLPGASDPRYVQVSAFWTPDGKSLIFERAAERDPYPEGAPVAKFAGSPDETRIQYDLYRIPFNEGRGGTAEPIAGASQNGMSNSFPKVSPDGKWIVFVKARNGQLMRPDGELWIIPAEGGVARRLRSNAPPMNSWHSWSPNSRWLVFSSKRRSPYTQMFLTHIDAEG
;
A
#
# COMPACT_ATOMS: atom_id res chain seq x y z
N MET A 1 4.34 -7.87 1.62
CA MET A 1 5.56 -7.04 1.68
C MET A 1 5.94 -6.89 3.14
N SER A 2 7.19 -7.15 3.49
CA SER A 2 7.66 -7.08 4.89
C SER A 2 8.58 -5.87 5.06
N GLN A 3 8.52 -5.21 6.24
CA GLN A 3 9.31 -4.01 6.56
C GLN A 3 9.96 -4.18 7.92
N VAL A 4 11.26 -3.92 7.99
CA VAL A 4 12.02 -3.92 9.24
C VAL A 4 11.83 -2.57 9.93
N SER A 5 11.66 -2.59 11.26
CA SER A 5 11.58 -1.36 12.05
C SER A 5 12.90 -0.58 12.00
N PRO A 6 12.90 0.74 12.21
CA PRO A 6 14.12 1.56 12.18
C PRO A 6 15.21 1.08 13.14
N ASP A 7 14.85 0.52 14.29
CA ASP A 7 15.77 -0.05 15.28
C ASP A 7 16.20 -1.50 15.00
N GLY A 8 15.66 -2.13 13.95
CA GLY A 8 15.97 -3.50 13.53
C GLY A 8 15.41 -4.60 14.44
N ARG A 9 14.56 -4.28 15.42
CA ARG A 9 14.02 -5.27 16.39
C ARG A 9 12.77 -5.99 15.88
N TYR A 10 11.99 -5.34 15.04
CA TYR A 10 10.71 -5.84 14.60
C TYR A 10 10.63 -5.93 13.08
N VAL A 11 9.81 -6.85 12.60
CA VAL A 11 9.41 -6.92 11.18
C VAL A 11 7.89 -6.87 11.13
N VAL A 12 7.32 -5.89 10.43
CA VAL A 12 5.90 -5.91 10.10
C VAL A 12 5.70 -6.61 8.77
N THR A 13 4.67 -7.42 8.69
CA THR A 13 4.30 -8.19 7.48
C THR A 13 2.79 -8.30 7.36
N THR A 14 2.32 -8.90 6.28
CA THR A 14 0.92 -9.26 6.09
C THR A 14 0.79 -10.77 6.17
N ILE A 15 -0.21 -11.26 6.88
CA ILE A 15 -0.56 -12.68 6.98
C ILE A 15 -2.00 -12.91 6.54
N ASN A 16 -2.32 -14.14 6.14
CA ASN A 16 -3.69 -14.54 5.83
C ASN A 16 -4.46 -14.81 7.15
N PRO A 17 -5.57 -14.10 7.43
CA PRO A 17 -6.30 -14.27 8.68
C PRO A 17 -6.93 -15.65 8.86
N VAL A 18 -7.24 -16.37 7.78
CA VAL A 18 -7.82 -17.72 7.84
C VAL A 18 -6.81 -18.73 8.36
N GLU A 19 -5.53 -18.55 8.06
CA GLU A 19 -4.47 -19.44 8.54
C GLU A 19 -4.01 -19.12 9.96
N ALA A 20 -4.17 -17.89 10.39
CA ALA A 20 -3.83 -17.45 11.74
C ALA A 20 -4.66 -18.12 12.87
N GLY A 21 -5.79 -18.74 12.53
CA GLY A 21 -6.67 -19.42 13.51
C GLY A 21 -6.46 -20.91 13.67
N VAL A 22 -5.70 -21.58 12.80
CA VAL A 22 -5.66 -23.06 12.74
C VAL A 22 -4.33 -23.65 13.21
N ALA A 23 -3.25 -22.98 13.06
CA ALA A 23 -1.99 -23.30 13.70
C ALA A 23 -1.15 -22.03 13.72
N PRO A 24 -0.59 -21.62 14.84
CA PRO A 24 0.22 -20.43 14.86
C PRO A 24 1.35 -20.59 13.83
N TYR A 25 1.18 -19.93 12.68
CA TYR A 25 2.23 -19.64 11.72
C TYR A 25 2.86 -20.81 10.93
N ALA A 26 2.31 -22.02 11.01
CA ALA A 26 2.69 -23.10 10.12
C ALA A 26 2.08 -22.89 8.74
N GLY A 27 2.76 -22.17 7.86
CA GLY A 27 2.27 -21.93 6.51
C GLY A 27 2.28 -20.47 6.08
N MET A 28 3.22 -19.68 6.54
CA MET A 28 3.42 -18.29 6.11
C MET A 28 3.74 -18.12 4.60
N HIS A 29 3.46 -19.13 3.81
CA HIS A 29 3.58 -19.07 2.37
C HIS A 29 2.35 -18.40 1.78
N ASN A 30 2.50 -17.20 1.27
CA ASN A 30 1.45 -16.32 0.72
C ASN A 30 0.49 -15.75 1.77
N SER A 31 1.03 -14.91 2.53
CA SER A 31 0.41 -14.20 3.62
C SER A 31 -0.72 -13.25 3.23
N SER A 32 -0.90 -12.90 1.98
CA SER A 32 -2.02 -12.09 1.51
C SER A 32 -2.64 -12.71 0.28
N GLY A 33 -3.96 -12.85 0.27
CA GLY A 33 -4.68 -13.15 -0.95
C GLY A 33 -4.50 -11.97 -1.90
N TYR A 34 -3.81 -12.15 -3.00
CA TYR A 34 -3.82 -11.17 -4.06
C TYR A 34 -4.40 -11.78 -5.34
N TYR A 35 -5.05 -10.93 -6.06
CA TYR A 35 -5.60 -11.25 -7.35
C TYR A 35 -4.80 -10.52 -8.42
N THR A 36 -4.48 -11.21 -9.48
CA THR A 36 -3.86 -10.65 -10.67
C THR A 36 -4.86 -10.60 -11.80
N ALA A 37 -5.31 -9.40 -12.16
CA ALA A 37 -6.11 -9.22 -13.36
C ALA A 37 -5.21 -9.27 -14.59
N ASN A 38 -5.58 -10.09 -15.56
CA ASN A 38 -4.94 -10.13 -16.87
C ASN A 38 -5.79 -9.34 -17.86
N PHE A 39 -5.25 -8.21 -18.33
CA PHE A 39 -5.95 -7.34 -19.27
C PHE A 39 -5.46 -7.55 -20.71
N ALA A 40 -6.30 -7.19 -21.66
CA ALA A 40 -5.99 -7.25 -23.08
C ALA A 40 -5.03 -6.15 -23.57
N ASP A 41 -4.70 -5.17 -22.74
CA ASP A 41 -3.72 -4.12 -23.06
C ASP A 41 -2.31 -4.63 -22.75
N TYR A 42 -1.47 -4.80 -23.77
CA TYR A 42 -0.09 -5.26 -23.63
C TYR A 42 0.79 -4.37 -22.72
N ARG A 43 0.41 -3.12 -22.50
CA ARG A 43 1.08 -2.19 -21.58
C ARG A 43 0.73 -2.45 -20.12
N PHE A 44 -0.44 -3.04 -19.88
CA PHE A 44 -1.02 -3.29 -18.57
C PHE A 44 -1.59 -4.69 -18.46
N LEU A 45 -0.79 -5.68 -18.90
CA LEU A 45 -1.22 -7.09 -18.91
C LEU A 45 -1.60 -7.60 -17.52
N GLN A 46 -0.96 -7.07 -16.48
CA GLN A 46 -1.21 -7.49 -15.12
C GLN A 46 -1.39 -6.28 -14.21
N VAL A 47 -2.46 -6.31 -13.44
CA VAL A 47 -2.72 -5.36 -12.34
C VAL A 47 -3.02 -6.18 -11.09
N PHE A 48 -2.47 -5.74 -9.97
CA PHE A 48 -2.57 -6.47 -8.71
C PHE A 48 -3.60 -5.84 -7.80
N TYR A 49 -4.41 -6.71 -7.16
CA TYR A 49 -5.32 -6.35 -6.10
C TYR A 49 -5.03 -7.25 -4.90
N LEU A 50 -4.78 -6.67 -3.76
CA LEU A 50 -4.75 -7.42 -2.50
C LEU A 50 -6.18 -7.55 -1.99
N THR A 51 -6.65 -8.78 -1.83
CA THR A 51 -8.05 -9.08 -1.50
C THR A 51 -8.22 -9.61 -0.08
N ARG A 52 -7.14 -10.10 0.51
CA ARG A 52 -7.09 -10.61 1.89
C ARG A 52 -5.77 -10.27 2.54
N GLY A 53 -5.78 -10.17 3.84
CA GLY A 53 -4.59 -10.01 4.65
C GLY A 53 -4.80 -9.10 5.83
N VAL A 54 -4.14 -9.41 6.93
CA VAL A 54 -4.07 -8.58 8.13
C VAL A 54 -2.63 -8.31 8.48
N LEU A 55 -2.38 -7.23 9.22
CA LEU A 55 -1.02 -6.94 9.66
C LEU A 55 -0.61 -7.86 10.80
N ALA A 56 0.63 -8.32 10.72
CA ALA A 56 1.30 -9.05 11.77
C ALA A 56 2.70 -8.49 11.99
N TRP A 57 3.26 -8.76 13.15
CA TRP A 57 4.60 -8.34 13.51
C TRP A 57 5.41 -9.51 14.08
N TYR A 58 6.68 -9.52 13.75
CA TYR A 58 7.66 -10.47 14.25
C TYR A 58 8.67 -9.74 15.13
N ASN A 59 8.95 -10.31 16.30
CA ASN A 59 10.00 -9.82 17.17
C ASN A 59 11.24 -10.71 17.02
N ARG A 60 12.34 -10.11 16.62
CA ARG A 60 13.61 -10.82 16.37
C ARG A 60 14.17 -11.48 17.62
N ASP A 61 14.05 -10.84 18.78
CA ASP A 61 14.68 -11.30 20.01
C ASP A 61 13.92 -12.47 20.65
N SER A 62 12.60 -12.46 20.56
CA SER A 62 11.75 -13.53 21.11
C SER A 62 11.34 -14.60 20.09
N GLY A 63 11.51 -14.33 18.79
CA GLY A 63 11.02 -15.19 17.70
C GLY A 63 9.50 -15.24 17.57
N ARG A 64 8.75 -14.36 18.26
CA ARG A 64 7.28 -14.33 18.23
C ARG A 64 6.78 -13.62 16.98
N LEU A 65 5.78 -14.21 16.36
CA LEU A 65 5.00 -13.60 15.27
C LEU A 65 3.54 -13.55 15.70
N GLU A 66 2.94 -12.36 15.69
CA GLU A 66 1.57 -12.15 16.16
C GLU A 66 0.82 -11.15 15.27
N PRO A 67 -0.51 -11.28 15.13
CA PRO A 67 -1.33 -10.23 14.51
C PRO A 67 -1.19 -8.93 15.28
N LEU A 68 -1.24 -7.79 14.56
CA LEU A 68 -1.19 -6.46 15.17
C LEU A 68 -2.60 -6.04 15.61
N PRO A 69 -2.89 -5.91 16.91
CA PRO A 69 -4.18 -5.44 17.39
C PRO A 69 -4.57 -4.09 16.78
N GLY A 70 -5.81 -3.96 16.29
CA GLY A 70 -6.31 -2.78 15.57
C GLY A 70 -6.07 -2.79 14.06
N ALA A 71 -5.21 -3.70 13.56
CA ALA A 71 -4.98 -3.93 12.14
C ALA A 71 -5.05 -5.41 11.76
N SER A 72 -5.87 -6.19 12.48
CA SER A 72 -6.03 -7.64 12.29
C SER A 72 -7.48 -8.08 12.12
N ASP A 73 -8.39 -7.16 11.83
CA ASP A 73 -9.80 -7.49 11.56
C ASP A 73 -9.94 -8.11 10.15
N PRO A 74 -10.39 -9.38 10.03
CA PRO A 74 -10.47 -10.07 8.75
C PRO A 74 -11.55 -9.54 7.79
N ARG A 75 -12.44 -8.66 8.26
CA ARG A 75 -13.41 -7.97 7.39
C ARG A 75 -12.75 -6.95 6.48
N TYR A 76 -11.47 -6.67 6.69
CA TYR A 76 -10.69 -5.73 5.91
C TYR A 76 -9.44 -6.38 5.36
N VAL A 77 -9.05 -5.94 4.19
CA VAL A 77 -7.69 -6.09 3.67
C VAL A 77 -6.82 -5.02 4.33
N GLN A 78 -5.79 -5.42 5.05
CA GLN A 78 -4.87 -4.55 5.77
C GLN A 78 -3.45 -4.96 5.40
N VAL A 79 -2.82 -4.17 4.54
CA VAL A 79 -1.60 -4.58 3.82
C VAL A 79 -0.64 -3.42 3.63
N SER A 80 0.53 -3.71 3.07
CA SER A 80 1.53 -2.71 2.64
C SER A 80 1.91 -1.72 3.74
N ALA A 81 2.14 -2.22 4.95
CA ALA A 81 2.53 -1.38 6.07
C ALA A 81 3.98 -0.89 5.95
N PHE A 82 4.19 0.39 6.26
CA PHE A 82 5.48 1.05 6.33
C PHE A 82 5.65 1.74 7.68
N TRP A 83 6.85 1.63 8.24
CA TRP A 83 7.20 2.31 9.48
C TRP A 83 7.30 3.82 9.28
N THR A 84 6.84 4.55 10.29
CA THR A 84 7.30 5.94 10.46
C THR A 84 8.78 5.94 10.84
N PRO A 85 9.57 6.96 10.46
CA PRO A 85 11.01 6.98 10.73
C PRO A 85 11.39 6.89 12.21
N ASP A 86 10.50 7.34 13.10
CA ASP A 86 10.66 7.25 14.55
C ASP A 86 10.33 5.86 15.13
N GLY A 87 9.83 4.93 14.30
CA GLY A 87 9.45 3.57 14.70
C GLY A 87 8.20 3.48 15.58
N LYS A 88 7.48 4.58 15.80
CA LYS A 88 6.32 4.59 16.72
C LYS A 88 5.03 4.14 16.08
N SER A 89 4.89 4.31 14.77
CA SER A 89 3.66 4.04 14.05
C SER A 89 3.92 3.32 12.73
N LEU A 90 2.83 2.75 12.21
CA LEU A 90 2.77 2.17 10.87
C LEU A 90 1.74 2.94 10.05
N ILE A 91 2.06 3.14 8.77
CA ILE A 91 1.12 3.61 7.77
C ILE A 91 0.86 2.44 6.83
N PHE A 92 -0.40 2.13 6.57
CA PHE A 92 -0.78 0.94 5.82
C PHE A 92 -2.03 1.19 4.96
N GLU A 93 -2.28 0.29 4.04
CA GLU A 93 -3.44 0.28 3.19
C GLU A 93 -4.56 -0.55 3.80
N ARG A 94 -5.79 -0.04 3.72
CA ARG A 94 -6.99 -0.72 4.18
C ARG A 94 -8.10 -0.61 3.14
N ALA A 95 -8.75 -1.73 2.85
CA ALA A 95 -9.96 -1.81 2.04
C ALA A 95 -10.95 -2.78 2.69
N ALA A 96 -12.23 -2.72 2.35
CA ALA A 96 -13.15 -3.78 2.70
C ALA A 96 -12.72 -5.08 1.99
N GLU A 97 -12.76 -6.20 2.71
CA GLU A 97 -12.54 -7.52 2.12
C GLU A 97 -13.60 -7.77 1.05
N ARG A 98 -13.19 -8.26 -0.10
CA ARG A 98 -14.08 -8.44 -1.24
C ARG A 98 -13.54 -9.51 -2.18
N ASP A 99 -14.41 -10.38 -2.65
CA ASP A 99 -14.06 -11.26 -3.77
C ASP A 99 -13.91 -10.41 -5.04
N PRO A 100 -12.76 -10.43 -5.70
CA PRO A 100 -12.55 -9.70 -6.94
C PRO A 100 -13.34 -10.24 -8.12
N TYR A 101 -13.75 -11.51 -8.07
CA TYR A 101 -14.60 -12.17 -9.07
C TYR A 101 -15.65 -13.04 -8.42
N PRO A 102 -16.77 -12.44 -7.99
CA PRO A 102 -17.93 -13.22 -7.59
C PRO A 102 -18.35 -14.15 -8.75
N GLU A 103 -18.79 -15.36 -8.42
CA GLU A 103 -19.24 -16.33 -9.40
C GLU A 103 -20.31 -15.72 -10.33
N GLY A 104 -20.12 -15.87 -11.64
CA GLY A 104 -21.00 -15.29 -12.65
C GLY A 104 -20.80 -13.80 -12.95
N ALA A 105 -19.88 -13.13 -12.29
CA ALA A 105 -19.56 -11.73 -12.59
C ALA A 105 -18.80 -11.59 -13.92
N PRO A 106 -19.05 -10.53 -14.70
CA PRO A 106 -18.30 -10.27 -15.92
C PRO A 106 -16.83 -9.99 -15.57
N VAL A 107 -15.92 -10.51 -16.40
CA VAL A 107 -14.48 -10.27 -16.26
C VAL A 107 -14.08 -9.06 -17.09
N ALA A 108 -13.54 -8.05 -16.44
CA ALA A 108 -13.04 -6.86 -17.10
C ALA A 108 -11.90 -7.17 -18.08
N LYS A 109 -12.01 -6.64 -19.30
CA LYS A 109 -10.97 -6.79 -20.33
C LYS A 109 -9.86 -5.75 -20.23
N PHE A 110 -10.15 -4.59 -19.66
CA PHE A 110 -9.23 -3.48 -19.55
C PHE A 110 -9.30 -2.84 -18.16
N ALA A 111 -8.18 -2.35 -17.69
CA ALA A 111 -8.13 -1.57 -16.47
C ALA A 111 -8.99 -0.31 -16.60
N GLY A 112 -9.90 -0.09 -15.65
CA GLY A 112 -10.83 1.02 -15.65
C GLY A 112 -12.10 0.80 -16.46
N SER A 113 -12.35 -0.43 -16.97
CA SER A 113 -13.62 -0.77 -17.60
C SER A 113 -14.76 -0.81 -16.55
N PRO A 114 -16.02 -0.63 -16.98
CA PRO A 114 -17.18 -0.70 -16.06
C PRO A 114 -17.31 -2.03 -15.32
N ASP A 115 -16.85 -3.12 -15.94
CA ASP A 115 -16.92 -4.48 -15.40
C ASP A 115 -15.79 -4.75 -14.36
N GLU A 116 -14.88 -3.82 -14.17
CA GLU A 116 -13.79 -4.01 -13.21
C GLU A 116 -14.30 -3.92 -11.76
N THR A 117 -14.08 -4.99 -10.99
CA THR A 117 -14.44 -4.97 -9.56
C THR A 117 -13.75 -3.82 -8.85
N ARG A 118 -14.54 -3.02 -8.16
CA ARG A 118 -14.04 -1.83 -7.48
C ARG A 118 -13.47 -2.21 -6.12
N ILE A 119 -12.15 -2.13 -6.00
CA ILE A 119 -11.39 -2.29 -4.75
C ILE A 119 -10.57 -1.03 -4.56
N GLN A 120 -10.97 -0.20 -3.60
CA GLN A 120 -10.29 1.06 -3.30
C GLN A 120 -9.66 0.97 -1.92
N TYR A 121 -8.40 1.33 -1.84
CA TYR A 121 -7.64 1.34 -0.60
C TYR A 121 -7.58 2.75 -0.03
N ASP A 122 -7.67 2.82 1.26
CA ASP A 122 -7.47 4.03 2.05
C ASP A 122 -6.20 3.89 2.90
N LEU A 123 -5.51 4.99 3.15
CA LEU A 123 -4.33 5.00 4.00
C LEU A 123 -4.74 5.23 5.46
N TYR A 124 -4.25 4.36 6.32
CA TYR A 124 -4.47 4.41 7.76
C TYR A 124 -3.14 4.51 8.49
N ARG A 125 -3.18 5.15 9.65
CA ARG A 125 -2.09 5.15 10.63
C ARG A 125 -2.50 4.34 11.85
N ILE A 126 -1.56 3.56 12.41
CA ILE A 126 -1.76 2.84 13.66
C ILE A 126 -0.51 2.97 14.54
N PRO A 127 -0.61 3.24 15.85
CA PRO A 127 0.52 3.13 16.74
C PRO A 127 0.99 1.69 16.86
N PHE A 128 2.30 1.47 16.89
CA PHE A 128 2.85 0.12 17.04
C PHE A 128 2.86 -0.35 18.49
N ASN A 129 3.26 0.50 19.42
CA ASN A 129 3.25 0.25 20.87
C ASN A 129 3.89 -1.11 21.26
N GLU A 130 5.06 -1.42 20.69
CA GLU A 130 5.76 -2.69 20.92
C GLU A 130 4.89 -3.93 20.60
N GLY A 131 4.09 -3.86 19.54
CA GLY A 131 3.19 -4.93 19.10
C GLY A 131 1.82 -4.94 19.78
N ARG A 132 1.55 -4.05 20.75
CA ARG A 132 0.21 -3.91 21.34
C ARG A 132 -0.78 -3.21 20.42
N GLY A 133 -0.28 -2.54 19.38
CA GLY A 133 -1.12 -1.84 18.42
C GLY A 133 -1.92 -0.69 19.02
N GLY A 134 -3.12 -0.47 18.52
CA GLY A 134 -4.02 0.58 18.97
C GLY A 134 -5.18 0.80 17.99
N THR A 135 -5.76 1.99 18.02
CA THR A 135 -6.80 2.39 17.07
C THR A 135 -6.15 2.78 15.75
N ALA A 136 -6.59 2.15 14.66
CA ALA A 136 -6.21 2.56 13.32
C ALA A 136 -7.06 3.75 12.86
N GLU A 137 -6.43 4.86 12.50
CA GLU A 137 -7.08 6.09 12.09
C GLU A 137 -6.85 6.38 10.61
N PRO A 138 -7.89 6.78 9.85
CA PRO A 138 -7.74 7.15 8.46
C PRO A 138 -6.90 8.44 8.34
N ILE A 139 -6.00 8.48 7.37
CA ILE A 139 -5.21 9.68 7.09
C ILE A 139 -6.06 10.65 6.27
N ALA A 140 -6.40 11.80 6.85
CA ALA A 140 -7.17 12.83 6.18
C ALA A 140 -6.50 13.23 4.85
N GLY A 141 -7.27 13.27 3.75
CA GLY A 141 -6.78 13.59 2.40
C GLY A 141 -6.21 12.40 1.61
N ALA A 142 -5.88 11.29 2.28
CA ALA A 142 -5.45 10.05 1.65
C ALA A 142 -6.38 8.87 2.00
N SER A 143 -7.58 9.18 2.47
CA SER A 143 -8.63 8.21 2.81
C SER A 143 -10.00 8.79 2.51
N GLN A 144 -10.99 7.91 2.25
CA GLN A 144 -12.41 8.25 2.09
C GLN A 144 -12.67 9.35 1.05
N ASN A 145 -11.85 9.41 0.02
CA ASN A 145 -11.87 10.45 -1.03
C ASN A 145 -12.41 9.92 -2.37
N GLY A 146 -13.01 8.72 -2.37
CA GLY A 146 -13.59 8.09 -3.56
C GLY A 146 -12.57 7.55 -4.56
N MET A 147 -11.29 7.56 -4.19
CA MET A 147 -10.18 7.05 -4.96
C MET A 147 -9.47 5.93 -4.21
N SER A 148 -8.64 5.18 -4.90
CA SER A 148 -7.73 4.23 -4.29
C SER A 148 -6.41 4.92 -3.97
N ASN A 149 -5.98 4.87 -2.71
CA ASN A 149 -4.74 5.46 -2.22
C ASN A 149 -3.85 4.32 -1.72
N SER A 150 -2.69 4.14 -2.33
CA SER A 150 -1.88 2.95 -2.09
C SER A 150 -0.38 3.22 -2.06
N PHE A 151 0.37 2.25 -1.56
CA PHE A 151 1.83 2.27 -1.51
C PHE A 151 2.41 3.51 -0.82
N PRO A 152 2.03 3.77 0.44
CA PRO A 152 2.53 4.94 1.16
C PRO A 152 4.01 4.80 1.47
N LYS A 153 4.76 5.89 1.31
CA LYS A 153 6.17 6.00 1.71
C LYS A 153 6.38 7.28 2.50
N VAL A 154 6.71 7.13 3.78
CA VAL A 154 7.07 8.27 4.61
C VAL A 154 8.47 8.73 4.24
N SER A 155 8.68 10.05 4.14
CA SER A 155 10.01 10.61 3.96
C SER A 155 10.90 10.34 5.18
N PRO A 156 12.21 10.12 5.01
CA PRO A 156 13.11 9.86 6.14
C PRO A 156 13.12 10.91 7.23
N ASP A 157 12.80 12.18 6.91
CA ASP A 157 12.66 13.27 7.87
C ASP A 157 11.30 13.31 8.59
N GLY A 158 10.38 12.37 8.21
CA GLY A 158 9.07 12.23 8.84
C GLY A 158 8.04 13.28 8.44
N LYS A 159 8.33 14.17 7.49
CA LYS A 159 7.44 15.30 7.17
C LYS A 159 6.35 14.97 6.14
N TRP A 160 6.63 14.05 5.23
CA TRP A 160 5.81 13.81 4.06
C TRP A 160 5.47 12.33 3.89
N ILE A 161 4.31 12.07 3.31
CA ILE A 161 3.95 10.78 2.75
C ILE A 161 3.76 10.97 1.25
N VAL A 162 4.45 10.19 0.43
CA VAL A 162 4.13 10.02 -0.99
C VAL A 162 3.38 8.72 -1.16
N PHE A 163 2.34 8.73 -1.98
CA PHE A 163 1.51 7.56 -2.26
C PHE A 163 1.02 7.56 -3.72
N VAL A 164 0.56 6.42 -4.18
CA VAL A 164 -0.09 6.27 -5.49
C VAL A 164 -1.58 6.50 -5.32
N LYS A 165 -2.17 7.33 -6.16
CA LYS A 165 -3.61 7.56 -6.24
C LYS A 165 -4.12 7.14 -7.61
N ALA A 166 -5.17 6.33 -7.65
CA ALA A 166 -5.82 5.83 -8.85
C ALA A 166 -7.33 5.70 -8.62
N ARG A 167 -8.11 5.46 -9.65
CA ARG A 167 -9.55 5.22 -9.52
C ARG A 167 -9.86 3.88 -8.85
N ASN A 168 -8.99 2.89 -9.02
CA ASN A 168 -9.19 1.52 -8.54
C ASN A 168 -7.86 0.80 -8.33
N GLY A 169 -7.84 -0.25 -7.50
CA GLY A 169 -6.69 -1.12 -7.29
C GLY A 169 -5.50 -0.43 -6.63
N GLN A 170 -4.32 -0.98 -6.85
CA GLN A 170 -3.08 -0.49 -6.26
C GLN A 170 -2.09 -0.01 -7.32
N LEU A 171 -0.92 -0.59 -7.30
CA LEU A 171 0.21 -0.29 -8.17
C LEU A 171 -0.06 -0.64 -9.64
N MET A 172 0.73 -0.03 -10.53
CA MET A 172 0.75 -0.33 -11.96
C MET A 172 -0.53 0.04 -12.72
N ARG A 173 -1.37 0.88 -12.13
CA ARG A 173 -2.59 1.36 -12.77
C ARG A 173 -2.27 2.34 -13.91
N PRO A 174 -3.00 2.27 -15.07
CA PRO A 174 -2.82 3.23 -16.16
C PRO A 174 -3.01 4.69 -15.74
N ASP A 175 -3.93 4.92 -14.81
CA ASP A 175 -4.29 6.23 -14.23
C ASP A 175 -3.58 6.51 -12.90
N GLY A 176 -2.57 5.69 -12.54
CA GLY A 176 -1.81 5.88 -11.32
C GLY A 176 -0.98 7.16 -11.34
N GLU A 177 -1.12 7.97 -10.29
CA GLU A 177 -0.41 9.22 -10.09
C GLU A 177 0.21 9.27 -8.69
N LEU A 178 1.37 9.88 -8.59
CA LEU A 178 2.02 10.15 -7.31
C LEU A 178 1.45 11.42 -6.69
N TRP A 179 1.05 11.30 -5.45
CA TRP A 179 0.56 12.39 -4.62
C TRP A 179 1.39 12.51 -3.36
N ILE A 180 1.51 13.72 -2.84
CA ILE A 180 2.23 14.02 -1.60
C ILE A 180 1.30 14.69 -0.60
N ILE A 181 1.46 14.36 0.66
CA ILE A 181 0.65 14.88 1.76
C ILE A 181 1.54 15.07 3.00
N PRO A 182 1.29 16.08 3.86
CA PRO A 182 1.95 16.12 5.16
C PRO A 182 1.80 14.81 5.93
N ALA A 183 2.82 14.39 6.64
CA ALA A 183 2.79 13.12 7.37
C ALA A 183 1.60 13.01 8.33
N GLU A 184 1.15 14.13 8.90
CA GLU A 184 -0.02 14.17 9.79
C GLU A 184 -1.37 14.16 9.07
N GLY A 185 -1.35 14.14 7.73
CA GLY A 185 -2.56 14.25 6.91
C GLY A 185 -2.89 15.70 6.55
N GLY A 186 -4.02 15.90 5.87
CA GLY A 186 -4.49 17.22 5.42
C GLY A 186 -4.74 17.28 3.92
N VAL A 187 -4.23 18.31 3.25
CA VAL A 187 -4.45 18.49 1.80
C VAL A 187 -3.40 17.75 1.00
N ALA A 188 -3.82 16.73 0.28
CA ALA A 188 -2.95 16.03 -0.66
C ALA A 188 -2.74 16.84 -1.94
N ARG A 189 -1.52 16.85 -2.46
CA ARG A 189 -1.13 17.53 -3.69
C ARG A 189 -0.61 16.53 -4.71
N ARG A 190 -0.97 16.73 -5.96
CA ARG A 190 -0.44 15.96 -7.08
C ARG A 190 1.00 16.37 -7.36
N LEU A 191 1.93 15.43 -7.46
CA LEU A 191 3.31 15.75 -7.83
C LEU A 191 3.38 16.24 -9.29
N ARG A 192 4.16 17.28 -9.53
CA ARG A 192 4.38 17.85 -10.88
C ARG A 192 5.12 16.89 -11.81
N SER A 193 5.86 15.94 -11.24
CA SER A 193 6.60 14.91 -11.98
C SER A 193 5.71 13.84 -12.63
N ASN A 194 4.41 13.80 -12.33
CA ASN A 194 3.50 12.89 -12.99
C ASN A 194 3.37 13.14 -14.50
N ALA A 195 3.35 12.07 -15.26
CA ALA A 195 2.97 12.07 -16.68
C ALA A 195 2.30 10.75 -17.04
N PRO A 196 1.24 10.76 -17.87
CA PRO A 196 0.55 9.54 -18.30
C PRO A 196 1.45 8.72 -19.25
N PRO A 197 1.18 7.39 -19.37
CA PRO A 197 0.39 6.62 -18.46
C PRO A 197 1.23 6.11 -17.29
N MET A 198 0.61 5.83 -16.17
CA MET A 198 1.17 5.16 -15.00
C MET A 198 2.38 5.86 -14.36
N ASN A 199 2.22 6.23 -13.10
CA ASN A 199 3.31 6.55 -12.19
C ASN A 199 3.10 5.72 -10.92
N SER A 200 4.13 4.98 -10.50
CA SER A 200 4.00 3.98 -9.45
C SER A 200 5.36 3.71 -8.80
N TRP A 201 5.45 2.66 -8.00
CA TRP A 201 6.67 2.20 -7.33
C TRP A 201 7.67 3.32 -7.05
N HIS A 202 7.60 3.90 -5.87
CA HIS A 202 8.45 5.02 -5.52
C HIS A 202 9.23 4.76 -4.24
N SER A 203 10.35 5.45 -4.10
CA SER A 203 11.21 5.37 -2.93
C SER A 203 11.93 6.70 -2.69
N TRP A 204 12.06 7.07 -1.43
CA TRP A 204 12.78 8.25 -1.01
C TRP A 204 14.30 8.02 -0.98
N SER A 205 15.05 9.06 -1.28
CA SER A 205 16.45 9.13 -0.92
C SER A 205 16.61 9.36 0.59
N PRO A 206 17.73 8.94 1.19
CA PRO A 206 17.95 9.10 2.64
C PRO A 206 17.92 10.54 3.14
N ASN A 207 18.16 11.52 2.28
CA ASN A 207 18.14 12.94 2.63
C ASN A 207 16.76 13.61 2.43
N SER A 208 15.70 12.84 2.14
CA SER A 208 14.32 13.32 1.92
C SER A 208 14.14 14.31 0.77
N ARG A 209 15.12 14.46 -0.13
CA ARG A 209 15.08 15.47 -1.21
C ARG A 209 14.81 14.90 -2.59
N TRP A 210 14.95 13.60 -2.76
CA TRP A 210 14.78 12.95 -4.04
C TRP A 210 13.82 11.79 -3.92
N LEU A 211 13.04 11.62 -4.96
CA LEU A 211 12.13 10.49 -5.11
C LEU A 211 12.42 9.80 -6.43
N VAL A 212 12.77 8.50 -6.37
CA VAL A 212 12.78 7.64 -7.54
C VAL A 212 11.42 6.99 -7.71
N PHE A 213 10.93 6.88 -8.93
CA PHE A 213 9.65 6.25 -9.21
C PHE A 213 9.64 5.60 -10.60
N SER A 214 8.70 4.69 -10.80
CA SER A 214 8.52 4.02 -12.09
C SER A 214 7.40 4.66 -12.90
N SER A 215 7.58 4.72 -14.23
CA SER A 215 6.56 5.24 -15.15
C SER A 215 6.69 4.57 -16.53
N LYS A 216 5.59 4.54 -17.27
CA LYS A 216 5.53 4.11 -18.68
C LYS A 216 5.38 5.28 -19.66
N ARG A 217 5.74 6.50 -19.25
CA ARG A 217 5.55 7.75 -20.02
C ARG A 217 6.25 7.81 -21.37
N ARG A 218 7.32 7.03 -21.56
CA ARG A 218 8.13 7.07 -22.80
C ARG A 218 7.95 5.84 -23.69
N SER A 219 7.49 4.73 -23.12
CA SER A 219 7.34 3.46 -23.83
C SER A 219 6.37 2.52 -23.08
N PRO A 220 5.96 1.41 -23.69
CA PRO A 220 5.19 0.37 -22.99
C PRO A 220 5.94 -0.25 -21.81
N TYR A 221 7.25 -0.15 -21.79
CA TYR A 221 8.08 -0.71 -20.72
C TYR A 221 8.20 0.26 -19.56
N THR A 222 8.19 -0.29 -18.35
CA THR A 222 8.42 0.46 -17.11
C THR A 222 9.86 0.97 -17.07
N GLN A 223 10.03 2.26 -16.81
CA GLN A 223 11.32 2.93 -16.67
C GLN A 223 11.36 3.69 -15.34
N MET A 224 12.57 3.89 -14.84
CA MET A 224 12.82 4.65 -13.61
C MET A 224 13.04 6.12 -13.92
N PHE A 225 12.45 6.97 -13.09
CA PHE A 225 12.57 8.42 -13.14
C PHE A 225 12.96 8.96 -11.77
N LEU A 226 13.63 10.08 -11.77
CA LEU A 226 14.05 10.79 -10.56
C LEU A 226 13.41 12.18 -10.55
N THR A 227 12.88 12.59 -9.40
CA THR A 227 12.39 13.95 -9.17
C THR A 227 12.91 14.51 -7.86
N HIS A 228 13.14 15.82 -7.84
CA HIS A 228 13.48 16.55 -6.63
C HIS A 228 12.19 16.94 -5.89
N ILE A 229 12.22 16.80 -4.59
CA ILE A 229 11.17 17.28 -3.67
C ILE A 229 11.78 18.40 -2.84
N ASP A 230 11.19 19.56 -2.88
CA ASP A 230 11.63 20.72 -2.09
C ASP A 230 11.13 20.64 -0.64
N ALA A 231 11.42 21.66 0.15
CA ALA A 231 11.04 21.69 1.57
C ALA A 231 9.51 21.75 1.78
N GLU A 232 8.78 22.14 0.77
CA GLU A 232 7.33 22.34 0.81
C GLU A 232 6.56 21.15 0.18
N GLY A 233 7.31 20.14 -0.34
CA GLY A 233 6.81 18.89 -0.90
C GLY A 233 6.40 18.95 -2.37
#